data_3ed674571687ee01f2c6c12374366cef
#
_entry.id   3ed674571687ee01f2c6c12374366cef
#
_cell.length_a   1.000
_cell.length_b   1.000
_cell.length_c   1.000
_cell.angle_alpha   90.00
_cell.angle_beta   90.00
_cell.angle_gamma   90.00
#
_symmetry.space_group_name_H-M   'P 1'
#
loop_
_entity.id
_entity.type
_entity.pdbx_description
1 polymer ?
#
loop_
_entity_poly.entity_id
_entity_poly.type
_entity_poly.pdbx_seq_one_letter_code
_entity_poly.pdbx_strand_id
1 'polypeptide(L)'
;MVHVIQGDYAIVDDPAVVLTTILGSCVATCIWDPHARVGGMNHFLLPGDEGGGDELKYGVNAMELLINGLLQRGATRSRLEAKLFGGAAVISNLSDVGAKNAEFATRFLNLERIPCIAQSLGGDRARRVRFWPTTGRAGQLLLDPTHSDVRSLQSRAPAAPPPNPAAGSVELF
;
A
#
# COMPACT_ATOMS: atom_id res chain seq x y z
N MET A 1 3.68 -18.40 2.17
CA MET A 1 3.74 -17.09 1.50
C MET A 1 2.32 -16.59 1.33
N VAL A 2 2.04 -15.36 1.74
CA VAL A 2 0.72 -14.71 1.67
C VAL A 2 0.79 -13.55 0.68
N HIS A 3 -0.12 -13.53 -0.30
CA HIS A 3 -0.23 -12.45 -1.27
C HIS A 3 -1.14 -11.34 -0.73
N VAL A 4 -0.63 -10.11 -0.69
CA VAL A 4 -1.41 -8.92 -0.34
C VAL A 4 -1.83 -8.25 -1.64
N ILE A 5 -3.11 -8.33 -1.96
CA ILE A 5 -3.66 -7.72 -3.17
C ILE A 5 -4.04 -6.25 -2.94
N GLN A 6 -4.27 -5.52 -4.02
CA GLN A 6 -4.67 -4.11 -3.95
C GLN A 6 -5.95 -3.93 -3.11
N GLY A 7 -5.92 -3.01 -2.18
CA GLY A 7 -7.00 -2.71 -1.23
C GLY A 7 -6.91 -3.49 0.08
N ASP A 8 -6.04 -4.50 0.15
CA ASP A 8 -5.90 -5.35 1.33
C ASP A 8 -4.68 -5.00 2.18
N TYR A 9 -4.67 -5.57 3.37
CA TYR A 9 -3.51 -5.62 4.26
C TYR A 9 -3.43 -6.97 4.97
N ALA A 10 -2.25 -7.31 5.44
CA ALA A 10 -2.02 -8.50 6.26
C ALA A 10 -1.05 -8.18 7.41
N ILE A 11 -1.30 -8.78 8.57
CA ILE A 11 -0.48 -8.65 9.77
C ILE A 11 -0.09 -10.04 10.24
N VAL A 12 1.17 -10.24 10.56
CA VAL A 12 1.77 -11.53 10.83
C VAL A 12 2.80 -11.43 11.95
N ASP A 13 2.76 -12.41 12.86
CA ASP A 13 3.72 -12.66 13.95
C ASP A 13 4.40 -14.04 13.82
N ASP A 14 4.08 -14.78 12.77
CA ASP A 14 4.70 -16.07 12.45
C ASP A 14 5.97 -15.87 11.61
N PRO A 15 7.16 -16.28 12.09
CA PRO A 15 8.42 -16.13 11.37
C PRO A 15 8.52 -16.96 10.07
N ALA A 16 7.68 -17.98 9.91
CA ALA A 16 7.62 -18.78 8.68
C ALA A 16 6.85 -18.10 7.55
N VAL A 17 6.08 -17.04 7.85
CA VAL A 17 5.24 -16.37 6.86
C VAL A 17 5.99 -15.21 6.20
N VAL A 18 5.90 -15.15 4.88
CA VAL A 18 6.39 -14.07 4.03
C VAL A 18 5.21 -13.43 3.33
N LEU A 19 5.07 -12.12 3.44
CA LEU A 19 4.11 -11.31 2.67
C LEU A 19 4.72 -10.94 1.32
N THR A 20 3.92 -10.97 0.28
CA THR A 20 4.37 -10.61 -1.07
C THR A 20 3.30 -9.86 -1.84
N THR A 21 3.73 -8.96 -2.70
CA THR A 21 2.84 -8.24 -3.61
C THR A 21 3.58 -7.82 -4.88
N ILE A 22 2.83 -7.41 -5.91
CA ILE A 22 3.35 -6.85 -7.16
C ILE A 22 2.78 -5.46 -7.32
N LEU A 23 3.66 -4.49 -7.52
CA LEU A 23 3.37 -3.06 -7.54
C LEU A 23 3.76 -2.46 -8.88
N GLY A 24 2.85 -1.71 -9.46
CA GLY A 24 3.12 -0.71 -10.50
C GLY A 24 3.03 0.69 -9.87
N SER A 25 1.96 1.43 -10.19
CA SER A 25 1.66 2.75 -9.61
C SER A 25 1.17 2.71 -8.15
N CYS A 26 0.70 1.55 -7.69
CA CYS A 26 0.34 1.33 -6.29
C CYS A 26 1.55 1.43 -5.36
N VAL A 27 1.27 1.61 -4.07
CA VAL A 27 2.29 1.58 -3.01
C VAL A 27 1.96 0.48 -2.00
N ALA A 28 2.99 -0.20 -1.52
CA ALA A 28 2.94 -1.04 -0.34
C ALA A 28 3.73 -0.40 0.79
N THR A 29 3.10 -0.31 1.95
CA THR A 29 3.75 0.07 3.20
C THR A 29 3.98 -1.17 4.03
N CYS A 30 5.24 -1.46 4.36
CA CYS A 30 5.64 -2.50 5.28
C CYS A 30 5.96 -1.85 6.62
N ILE A 31 5.25 -2.24 7.69
CA ILE A 31 5.47 -1.71 9.05
C ILE A 31 5.68 -2.89 9.99
N TRP A 32 6.61 -2.75 10.94
CA TRP A 32 6.86 -3.79 11.95
C TRP A 32 7.36 -3.19 13.26
N ASP A 33 7.20 -3.95 14.33
CA ASP A 33 7.84 -3.72 15.64
C ASP A 33 8.92 -4.79 15.85
N PRO A 34 10.21 -4.42 15.86
CA PRO A 34 11.30 -5.38 16.00
C PRO A 34 11.33 -6.11 17.34
N HIS A 35 10.78 -5.51 18.40
CA HIS A 35 10.72 -6.12 19.72
C HIS A 35 9.55 -7.09 19.86
N ALA A 36 8.36 -6.66 19.44
CA ALA A 36 7.17 -7.51 19.45
C ALA A 36 7.24 -8.61 18.38
N ARG A 37 8.15 -8.48 17.39
CA ARG A 37 8.31 -9.40 16.27
C ARG A 37 7.01 -9.62 15.50
N VAL A 38 6.26 -8.56 15.33
CA VAL A 38 5.03 -8.51 14.54
C VAL A 38 5.18 -7.44 13.48
N GLY A 39 4.68 -7.72 12.30
CA GLY A 39 4.70 -6.78 11.19
C GLY A 39 3.57 -7.02 10.21
N GLY A 40 3.40 -6.10 9.31
CA GLY A 40 2.37 -6.18 8.29
C GLY A 40 2.70 -5.38 7.05
N MET A 41 1.92 -5.61 6.02
CA MET A 41 1.99 -4.93 4.73
C MET A 41 0.59 -4.57 4.29
N ASN A 42 0.40 -3.36 3.79
CA ASN A 42 -0.75 -3.00 2.99
C ASN A 42 -0.37 -2.85 1.51
N HIS A 43 -1.37 -2.82 0.64
CA HIS A 43 -1.21 -2.52 -0.77
C HIS A 43 -2.34 -1.59 -1.19
N PHE A 44 -2.05 -0.33 -1.40
CA PHE A 44 -3.06 0.66 -1.72
C PHE A 44 -2.79 1.40 -3.03
N LEU A 45 -3.87 1.88 -3.61
CA LEU A 45 -3.92 2.81 -4.73
C LEU A 45 -4.92 3.89 -4.34
N LEU A 46 -4.48 5.14 -4.28
CA LEU A 46 -5.40 6.25 -4.07
C LEU A 46 -6.37 6.33 -5.26
N PRO A 47 -7.67 6.52 -5.01
CA PRO A 47 -8.61 6.78 -6.10
C PRO A 47 -8.21 8.07 -6.84
N GLY A 48 -8.53 8.19 -8.12
CA GLY A 48 -8.20 9.36 -8.93
C GLY A 48 -9.05 10.59 -8.60
N ASP A 49 -8.67 11.75 -9.11
CA ASP A 49 -9.18 13.10 -8.78
C ASP A 49 -10.71 13.33 -8.92
N GLU A 50 -11.49 12.33 -9.28
CA GLU A 50 -12.93 12.46 -9.53
C GLU A 50 -13.80 12.66 -8.27
N GLY A 51 -13.21 12.61 -7.07
CA GLY A 51 -13.95 12.56 -5.80
C GLY A 51 -13.57 13.55 -4.70
N GLY A 52 -12.77 14.57 -4.97
CA GLY A 52 -12.52 15.72 -4.06
C GLY A 52 -12.50 15.40 -2.55
N GLY A 53 -11.44 14.88 -2.01
CA GLY A 53 -11.24 14.62 -0.57
C GLY A 53 -11.43 13.18 -0.12
N ASP A 54 -12.04 12.33 -0.90
CA ASP A 54 -12.21 10.90 -0.57
C ASP A 54 -10.90 10.11 -0.76
N GLU A 55 -9.99 10.59 -1.62
CA GLU A 55 -8.66 10.01 -1.79
C GLU A 55 -7.86 10.01 -0.49
N LEU A 56 -7.81 11.15 0.19
CA LEU A 56 -7.07 11.30 1.43
C LEU A 56 -7.66 10.41 2.53
N LYS A 57 -8.97 10.35 2.63
CA LYS A 57 -9.67 9.48 3.60
C LYS A 57 -9.37 8.01 3.35
N TYR A 58 -9.39 7.59 2.09
CA TYR A 58 -9.08 6.21 1.71
C TYR A 58 -7.63 5.85 2.07
N GLY A 59 -6.67 6.71 1.71
CA GLY A 59 -5.26 6.49 2.02
C GLY A 59 -5.00 6.45 3.53
N VAL A 60 -5.56 7.40 4.29
CA VAL A 60 -5.46 7.45 5.75
C VAL A 60 -6.03 6.17 6.36
N ASN A 61 -7.22 5.75 5.93
CA ASN A 61 -7.85 4.52 6.42
C ASN A 61 -6.98 3.28 6.14
N ALA A 62 -6.40 3.16 4.95
CA ALA A 62 -5.53 2.04 4.60
C ALA A 62 -4.27 1.97 5.48
N MET A 63 -3.72 3.12 5.86
CA MET A 63 -2.56 3.20 6.75
C MET A 63 -2.95 2.94 8.21
N GLU A 64 -4.07 3.49 8.67
CA GLU A 64 -4.54 3.30 10.04
C GLU A 64 -4.98 1.88 10.33
N LEU A 65 -5.63 1.20 9.40
CA LEU A 65 -5.99 -0.22 9.55
C LEU A 65 -4.75 -1.08 9.80
N LEU A 66 -3.67 -0.84 9.05
CA LEU A 66 -2.41 -1.54 9.25
C LEU A 66 -1.80 -1.24 10.62
N ILE A 67 -1.70 0.04 11.00
CA ILE A 67 -1.11 0.44 12.28
C ILE A 67 -1.94 -0.09 13.45
N ASN A 68 -3.24 0.12 13.45
CA ASN A 68 -4.13 -0.32 14.51
C ASN A 68 -4.11 -1.84 14.67
N GLY A 69 -4.08 -2.57 13.57
CA GLY A 69 -3.95 -4.02 13.60
C GLY A 69 -2.62 -4.49 14.21
N LEU A 70 -1.53 -3.80 13.95
CA LEU A 70 -0.23 -4.07 14.59
C LEU A 70 -0.28 -3.81 16.10
N LEU A 71 -0.86 -2.69 16.53
CA LEU A 71 -1.00 -2.35 17.95
C LEU A 71 -1.87 -3.38 18.68
N GLN A 72 -2.96 -3.87 18.07
CA GLN A 72 -3.81 -4.93 18.60
C GLN A 72 -3.06 -6.26 18.75
N ARG A 73 -2.00 -6.47 17.96
CA ARG A 73 -1.12 -7.66 18.04
C ARG A 73 0.09 -7.46 18.93
N GLY A 74 0.12 -6.41 19.76
CA GLY A 74 1.16 -6.17 20.75
C GLY A 74 2.34 -5.31 20.30
N ALA A 75 2.30 -4.73 19.09
CA ALA A 75 3.25 -3.72 18.70
C ALA A 75 3.10 -2.46 19.55
N THR A 76 4.20 -1.74 19.75
CA THR A 76 4.21 -0.44 20.41
C THR A 76 4.50 0.66 19.39
N ARG A 77 3.66 1.69 19.35
CA ARG A 77 3.74 2.76 18.35
C ARG A 77 5.12 3.39 18.24
N SER A 78 5.78 3.66 19.36
CA SER A 78 7.12 4.26 19.41
C SER A 78 8.24 3.38 18.89
N ARG A 79 7.98 2.09 18.67
CA ARG A 79 8.95 1.12 18.12
C ARG A 79 8.67 0.72 16.68
N LEU A 80 7.61 1.27 16.09
CA LEU A 80 7.27 0.98 14.70
C LEU A 80 8.35 1.54 13.77
N GLU A 81 8.74 0.73 12.82
CA GLU A 81 9.60 1.09 11.70
C GLU A 81 8.89 0.75 10.39
N ALA A 82 9.18 1.49 9.32
CA ALA A 82 8.52 1.30 8.04
C ALA A 82 9.50 1.19 6.87
N LYS A 83 9.01 0.55 5.79
CA LYS A 83 9.61 0.55 4.45
C LYS A 83 8.53 0.79 3.40
N LEU A 84 8.87 1.51 2.35
CA LEU A 84 7.95 1.87 1.26
C LEU A 84 8.44 1.32 -0.08
N PHE A 85 7.50 0.76 -0.85
CA PHE A 85 7.76 0.25 -2.20
C PHE A 85 6.65 0.62 -3.16
N GLY A 86 6.96 0.87 -4.43
CA GLY A 86 5.97 1.08 -5.48
C GLY A 86 5.98 2.47 -6.09
N GLY A 87 4.82 2.97 -6.47
CA GLY A 87 4.66 4.30 -7.04
C GLY A 87 5.33 4.51 -8.39
N ALA A 88 5.47 3.46 -9.21
CA ALA A 88 6.11 3.53 -10.51
C ALA A 88 5.18 4.10 -11.59
N ALA A 89 5.76 4.76 -12.58
CA ALA A 89 5.07 5.22 -13.79
C ALA A 89 5.10 4.12 -14.88
N VAL A 90 4.43 2.99 -14.62
CA VAL A 90 4.41 1.83 -15.54
C VAL A 90 3.58 2.10 -16.81
N ILE A 91 2.63 3.01 -16.73
CA ILE A 91 1.75 3.42 -17.84
C ILE A 91 1.97 4.91 -18.07
N SER A 92 2.40 5.30 -19.27
CA SER A 92 2.78 6.66 -19.62
C SER A 92 1.70 7.73 -19.38
N ASN A 93 0.43 7.35 -19.45
CA ASN A 93 -0.70 8.26 -19.22
C ASN A 93 -1.13 8.38 -17.75
N LEU A 94 -0.49 7.64 -16.84
CA LEU A 94 -0.78 7.60 -15.40
C LEU A 94 0.47 7.89 -14.55
N SER A 95 1.42 8.66 -15.08
CA SER A 95 2.68 8.98 -14.40
C SER A 95 2.47 9.65 -13.03
N ASP A 96 1.43 10.47 -12.90
CA ASP A 96 1.16 11.23 -11.68
C ASP A 96 0.56 10.38 -10.56
N VAL A 97 -0.15 9.28 -10.90
CA VAL A 97 -0.80 8.40 -9.90
C VAL A 97 0.24 7.75 -9.00
N GLY A 98 1.30 7.19 -9.57
CA GLY A 98 2.38 6.57 -8.80
C GLY A 98 3.09 7.57 -7.88
N ALA A 99 3.38 8.78 -8.39
CA ALA A 99 4.00 9.84 -7.61
C ALA A 99 3.12 10.30 -6.45
N LYS A 100 1.81 10.50 -6.68
CA LYS A 100 0.84 10.87 -5.64
C LYS A 100 0.75 9.80 -4.53
N ASN A 101 0.71 8.52 -4.89
CA ASN A 101 0.70 7.43 -3.93
C ASN A 101 1.97 7.41 -3.07
N ALA A 102 3.13 7.60 -3.70
CA ALA A 102 4.42 7.64 -3.00
C ALA A 102 4.54 8.86 -2.07
N GLU A 103 4.12 10.02 -2.53
CA GLU A 103 4.09 11.26 -1.73
C GLU A 103 3.17 11.11 -0.52
N PHE A 104 1.95 10.60 -0.72
CA PHE A 104 1.01 10.35 0.36
C PHE A 104 1.61 9.45 1.44
N ALA A 105 2.15 8.29 1.07
CA ALA A 105 2.73 7.34 2.02
C ALA A 105 3.88 7.96 2.83
N THR A 106 4.78 8.66 2.14
CA THR A 106 5.92 9.33 2.77
C THR A 106 5.44 10.40 3.76
N ARG A 107 4.51 11.23 3.33
CA ARG A 107 3.95 12.30 4.17
C ARG A 107 3.22 11.73 5.39
N PHE A 108 2.42 10.68 5.20
CA PHE A 108 1.70 10.02 6.29
C PHE A 108 2.66 9.50 7.36
N LEU A 109 3.69 8.73 6.98
CA LEU A 109 4.67 8.20 7.93
C LEU A 109 5.40 9.30 8.69
N ASN A 110 5.74 10.42 8.03
CA ASN A 110 6.37 11.58 8.66
C ASN A 110 5.44 12.23 9.71
N LEU A 111 4.16 12.43 9.38
CA LEU A 111 3.17 13.01 10.30
C LEU A 111 2.96 12.10 11.51
N GLU A 112 2.91 10.80 11.31
CA GLU A 112 2.75 9.79 12.36
C GLU A 112 4.05 9.50 13.12
N ARG A 113 5.17 10.12 12.73
CA ARG A 113 6.51 9.92 13.33
C ARG A 113 6.97 8.47 13.31
N ILE A 114 6.60 7.73 12.27
CA ILE A 114 7.08 6.38 12.03
C ILE A 114 8.28 6.48 11.08
N PRO A 115 9.49 6.10 11.51
CA PRO A 115 10.68 6.20 10.68
C PRO A 115 10.59 5.25 9.47
N CYS A 116 10.71 5.81 8.27
CA CYS A 116 10.88 5.03 7.05
C CYS A 116 12.37 4.76 6.85
N ILE A 117 12.81 3.55 7.20
CA ILE A 117 14.24 3.20 7.20
C ILE A 117 14.76 2.73 5.84
N ALA A 118 13.88 2.41 4.90
CA ALA A 118 14.23 2.11 3.52
C ALA A 118 13.05 2.37 2.60
N GLN A 119 13.34 2.76 1.36
CA GLN A 119 12.31 2.96 0.35
C GLN A 119 12.82 2.66 -1.05
N SER A 120 11.92 2.19 -1.90
CA SER A 120 12.12 2.08 -3.35
C SER A 120 10.84 2.53 -4.04
N LEU A 121 10.77 3.83 -4.32
CA LEU A 121 9.60 4.50 -4.88
C LEU A 121 9.90 5.06 -6.27
N GLY A 122 8.86 5.15 -7.10
CA GLY A 122 8.97 5.71 -8.44
C GLY A 122 9.61 4.76 -9.45
N GLY A 123 10.22 5.33 -10.47
CA GLY A 123 10.77 4.61 -11.63
C GLY A 123 9.69 4.24 -12.63
N ASP A 124 10.06 3.46 -13.63
CA ASP A 124 9.24 3.06 -14.79
C ASP A 124 8.92 1.56 -14.82
N ARG A 125 9.37 0.80 -13.81
CA ARG A 125 9.23 -0.66 -13.76
C ARG A 125 8.38 -1.11 -12.59
N ALA A 126 7.51 -2.07 -12.87
CA ALA A 126 6.81 -2.80 -11.83
C ALA A 126 7.81 -3.61 -10.99
N ARG A 127 7.42 -3.94 -9.77
CA ARG A 127 8.26 -4.69 -8.85
C ARG A 127 7.48 -5.70 -8.04
N ARG A 128 8.08 -6.87 -7.83
CA ARG A 128 7.61 -7.84 -6.84
C ARG A 128 8.34 -7.57 -5.53
N VAL A 129 7.58 -7.41 -4.45
CA VAL A 129 8.09 -7.21 -3.10
C VAL A 129 7.85 -8.46 -2.26
N ARG A 130 8.83 -8.83 -1.44
CA ARG A 130 8.71 -9.82 -0.37
C ARG A 130 9.11 -9.17 0.93
N PHE A 131 8.30 -9.38 1.95
CA PHE A 131 8.51 -8.83 3.29
C PHE A 131 8.41 -9.92 4.34
N TRP A 132 9.34 -9.95 5.26
CA TRP A 132 9.40 -10.84 6.42
C TRP A 132 8.95 -10.04 7.66
N PRO A 133 7.69 -10.14 8.07
CA PRO A 133 7.10 -9.23 9.05
C PRO A 133 7.76 -9.25 10.42
N THR A 134 8.20 -10.42 10.87
CA THR A 134 8.81 -10.57 12.21
C THR A 134 10.23 -10.01 12.34
N THR A 135 10.87 -9.73 11.21
CA THR A 135 12.27 -9.23 11.19
C THR A 135 12.41 -7.88 10.50
N GLY A 136 11.36 -7.43 9.81
CA GLY A 136 11.43 -6.23 8.99
C GLY A 136 12.25 -6.38 7.71
N ARG A 137 12.81 -7.56 7.43
CA ARG A 137 13.54 -7.81 6.19
C ARG A 137 12.61 -7.62 4.99
N ALA A 138 13.10 -6.98 3.95
CA ALA A 138 12.39 -6.83 2.69
C ALA A 138 13.34 -7.06 1.51
N GLY A 139 12.78 -7.54 0.41
CA GLY A 139 13.49 -7.69 -0.85
C GLY A 139 12.57 -7.33 -2.01
N GLN A 140 13.13 -6.81 -3.08
CA GLN A 140 12.38 -6.53 -4.30
C GLN A 140 13.07 -7.12 -5.53
N LEU A 141 12.26 -7.42 -6.53
CA LEU A 141 12.68 -7.77 -7.88
C LEU A 141 11.97 -6.83 -8.86
N LEU A 142 12.73 -6.07 -9.63
CA LEU A 142 12.18 -5.28 -10.73
C LEU A 142 11.76 -6.21 -11.87
N LEU A 143 10.54 -6.03 -12.36
CA LEU A 143 9.96 -6.87 -13.39
C LEU A 143 10.14 -6.23 -14.77
N ASP A 144 10.42 -7.07 -15.77
CA ASP A 144 10.46 -6.61 -17.15
C ASP A 144 9.04 -6.31 -17.68
N PRO A 145 8.88 -5.35 -18.60
CA PRO A 145 7.56 -4.99 -19.15
C PRO A 145 6.83 -6.16 -19.80
N THR A 146 7.57 -7.16 -20.27
CA THR A 146 7.03 -8.38 -20.90
C THR A 146 6.60 -9.46 -19.91
N HIS A 147 6.90 -9.28 -18.62
CA HIS A 147 6.55 -10.25 -17.59
C HIS A 147 5.03 -10.42 -17.49
N SER A 148 4.55 -11.65 -17.33
CA SER A 148 3.12 -11.97 -17.26
C SER A 148 2.37 -11.18 -16.19
N ASP A 149 3.01 -10.96 -15.04
CA ASP A 149 2.43 -10.21 -13.92
C ASP A 149 2.25 -8.72 -14.26
N VAL A 150 3.16 -8.14 -15.08
CA VAL A 150 3.04 -6.76 -15.53
C VAL A 150 1.88 -6.60 -16.50
N ARG A 151 1.66 -7.56 -17.39
CA ARG A 151 0.51 -7.58 -18.30
C ARG A 151 -0.81 -7.63 -17.54
N SER A 152 -0.88 -8.40 -16.47
CA SER A 152 -2.09 -8.46 -15.63
C SER A 152 -2.36 -7.16 -14.86
N LEU A 153 -1.34 -6.40 -14.48
CA LEU A 153 -1.49 -5.06 -13.90
C LEU A 153 -2.02 -4.05 -14.92
N GLN A 154 -1.54 -4.12 -16.16
CA GLN A 154 -1.97 -3.24 -17.25
C GLN A 154 -3.41 -3.52 -17.71
N SER A 155 -3.87 -4.78 -17.63
CA SER A 155 -5.24 -5.17 -18.00
C SER A 155 -6.28 -4.84 -16.92
N ARG A 156 -5.84 -4.57 -15.68
CA ARG A 156 -6.68 -4.04 -14.61
C ARG A 156 -6.69 -2.50 -14.66
N ALA A 157 -7.15 -1.93 -15.79
CA ALA A 157 -7.61 -0.56 -15.80
C ALA A 157 -8.69 -0.39 -14.71
N PRO A 158 -8.75 0.75 -13.99
CA PRO A 158 -9.74 0.93 -12.95
C PRO A 158 -11.12 0.65 -13.55
N ALA A 159 -11.83 -0.31 -12.97
CA ALA A 159 -13.25 -0.50 -13.30
C ALA A 159 -13.94 0.82 -12.97
N ALA A 160 -14.69 1.35 -13.93
CA ALA A 160 -15.51 2.51 -13.69
C ALA A 160 -16.33 2.29 -12.41
N PRO A 161 -16.45 3.27 -11.51
CA PRO A 161 -17.24 3.12 -10.31
C PRO A 161 -18.67 2.70 -10.72
N PRO A 162 -19.31 1.80 -9.94
CA PRO A 162 -20.67 1.42 -10.24
C PRO A 162 -21.53 2.70 -10.27
N PRO A 163 -22.51 2.80 -11.17
CA PRO A 163 -23.38 3.97 -11.26
C PRO A 163 -24.00 4.19 -9.89
N ASN A 164 -23.84 5.41 -9.38
CA ASN A 164 -24.39 5.84 -8.11
C ASN A 164 -25.90 5.53 -8.11
N PRO A 165 -26.42 4.66 -7.22
CA PRO A 165 -27.87 4.49 -7.13
C PRO A 165 -28.43 5.86 -6.75
N ALA A 166 -29.36 6.34 -7.56
CA ALA A 166 -29.95 7.66 -7.52
C ALA A 166 -30.14 8.16 -6.08
N ALA A 167 -29.68 9.37 -5.84
CA ALA A 167 -29.90 10.11 -4.61
C ALA A 167 -31.40 10.11 -4.26
N GLY A 168 -31.80 9.24 -3.36
CA GLY A 168 -33.07 9.34 -2.70
C GLY A 168 -33.01 10.59 -1.83
N SER A 169 -33.88 11.57 -2.08
CA SER A 169 -34.05 12.72 -1.22
C SER A 169 -34.53 12.23 0.15
N VAL A 170 -33.70 12.39 1.16
CA VAL A 170 -34.12 12.20 2.58
C VAL A 170 -34.83 13.48 2.99
N GLU A 171 -36.15 13.45 3.09
CA GLU A 171 -36.91 14.48 3.78
C GLU A 171 -36.84 14.22 5.27
N LEU A 172 -36.21 15.15 6.00
CA LEU A 172 -36.21 15.18 7.47
C LEU A 172 -37.45 15.95 7.93
N PHE A 173 -38.29 15.32 8.69
CA PHE A 173 -39.39 15.93 9.41
C PHE A 173 -38.98 16.28 10.83
#